data_6b6802918bcd6002f466c77dbfda7db3
#
_entry.id   6b6802918bcd6002f466c77dbfda7db3
#
_cell.length_a   1.000
_cell.length_b   1.000
_cell.length_c   1.000
_cell.angle_alpha   90.00
_cell.angle_beta   90.00
_cell.angle_gamma   90.00
#
_symmetry.space_group_name_H-M   'P 1'
#
loop_
_entity.id
_entity.type
_entity.pdbx_description
1 polymer ?
#
loop_
_entity_poly.entity_id
_entity_poly.type
_entity_poly.pdbx_seq_one_letter_code
_entity_poly.pdbx_strand_id
1 'polypeptide(L)'
;EIHKFVGRLNKFGASSWPKYDQIVEIFCGRGNGLIALHQLGFQRLEGVDLSEKLLLQYEGSAQCYVADCRSLPFEDSSRDVVIVQGGMHHLPELPGDLDSVLKEVHRVLRPGGRFYAVEPWRTPFLTFVHFVSERTLARRLWDKLDALAVMTEHERTTYEQWLSQGPEILSLLNHYFDPNSCTQSWGKLWYAGVRRG
;
A
#
# COMPACT_ATOMS: atom_id res chain seq x y z
N GLU A 1 -1.20 -8.93 13.83
CA GLU A 1 -0.99 -8.21 12.56
C GLU A 1 -2.30 -7.65 11.99
N ILE A 2 -3.36 -8.43 11.83
CA ILE A 2 -4.66 -7.99 11.24
C ILE A 2 -5.17 -6.70 11.88
N HIS A 3 -5.09 -6.54 13.21
CA HIS A 3 -5.51 -5.31 13.90
C HIS A 3 -4.82 -4.03 13.38
N LYS A 4 -3.58 -4.12 12.88
CA LYS A 4 -2.89 -2.97 12.28
C LYS A 4 -3.56 -2.56 10.97
N PHE A 5 -3.97 -3.55 10.16
CA PHE A 5 -4.66 -3.30 8.89
C PHE A 5 -6.06 -2.73 9.14
N VAL A 6 -6.81 -3.28 10.10
CA VAL A 6 -8.10 -2.72 10.53
C VAL A 6 -7.93 -1.26 10.99
N GLY A 7 -6.91 -0.97 11.80
CA GLY A 7 -6.60 0.39 12.24
C GLY A 7 -6.28 1.34 11.08
N ARG A 8 -5.54 0.89 10.06
CA ARG A 8 -5.24 1.67 8.85
C ARG A 8 -6.51 1.96 8.05
N LEU A 9 -7.33 0.94 7.81
CA LEU A 9 -8.59 1.07 7.09
C LEU A 9 -9.56 2.01 7.81
N ASN A 10 -9.68 1.91 9.13
CA ASN A 10 -10.51 2.82 9.93
C ASN A 10 -10.01 4.27 9.86
N LYS A 11 -8.70 4.49 9.78
CA LYS A 11 -8.14 5.84 9.59
C LYS A 11 -8.54 6.45 8.25
N PHE A 12 -8.78 5.63 7.22
CA PHE A 12 -9.37 6.05 5.94
C PHE A 12 -10.90 6.14 5.96
N GLY A 13 -11.53 5.86 7.09
CA GLY A 13 -12.97 5.89 7.23
C GLY A 13 -13.69 4.69 6.62
N ALA A 14 -13.02 3.53 6.51
CA ALA A 14 -13.59 2.33 5.88
C ALA A 14 -14.89 1.83 6.53
N SER A 15 -15.13 2.14 7.79
CA SER A 15 -16.39 1.82 8.46
C SER A 15 -17.62 2.46 7.80
N SER A 16 -17.44 3.60 7.11
CA SER A 16 -18.49 4.34 6.41
C SER A 16 -18.60 4.01 4.92
N TRP A 17 -17.71 3.18 4.36
CA TRP A 17 -17.77 2.84 2.95
C TRP A 17 -18.95 1.90 2.66
N PRO A 18 -19.57 1.98 1.46
CA PRO A 18 -20.60 1.04 1.04
C PRO A 18 -20.10 -0.41 1.09
N LYS A 19 -20.85 -1.31 1.75
CA LYS A 19 -20.38 -2.69 1.96
C LYS A 19 -20.45 -3.57 0.70
N TYR A 20 -21.07 -3.08 -0.34
CA TYR A 20 -21.13 -3.71 -1.67
C TYR A 20 -20.07 -3.20 -2.65
N ASP A 21 -19.19 -2.28 -2.23
CA ASP A 21 -18.07 -1.83 -3.06
C ASP A 21 -17.21 -3.01 -3.51
N GLN A 22 -16.80 -2.98 -4.78
CA GLN A 22 -15.80 -3.89 -5.33
C GLN A 22 -14.42 -3.37 -4.97
N ILE A 23 -13.76 -4.03 -4.05
CA ILE A 23 -12.48 -3.58 -3.48
C ILE A 23 -11.35 -4.49 -3.93
N VAL A 24 -10.27 -3.89 -4.43
CA VAL A 24 -9.03 -4.59 -4.75
C VAL A 24 -7.91 -4.10 -3.85
N GLU A 25 -7.20 -5.02 -3.20
CA GLU A 25 -5.90 -4.76 -2.58
C GLU A 25 -4.79 -5.25 -3.51
N ILE A 26 -4.00 -4.33 -4.04
CA ILE A 26 -2.80 -4.65 -4.82
C ILE A 26 -1.57 -4.68 -3.92
N PHE A 27 -0.56 -5.50 -4.26
CA PHE A 27 0.54 -5.88 -3.37
C PHE A 27 0.01 -6.50 -2.06
N CYS A 28 -1.00 -7.37 -2.16
CA CYS A 28 -1.74 -7.85 -0.99
C CYS A 28 -0.95 -8.90 -0.17
N GLY A 29 0.13 -9.44 -0.71
CA GLY A 29 0.99 -10.41 -0.05
C GLY A 29 0.21 -11.63 0.47
N ARG A 30 0.22 -11.83 1.80
CA ARG A 30 -0.52 -12.92 2.48
C ARG A 30 -2.00 -12.59 2.73
N GLY A 31 -2.52 -11.50 2.18
CA GLY A 31 -3.92 -11.10 2.30
C GLY A 31 -4.35 -10.59 3.69
N ASN A 32 -3.43 -10.10 4.52
CA ASN A 32 -3.79 -9.56 5.84
C ASN A 32 -4.76 -8.37 5.74
N GLY A 33 -4.63 -7.53 4.72
CA GLY A 33 -5.54 -6.43 4.46
C GLY A 33 -6.90 -6.92 3.98
N LEU A 34 -6.95 -7.98 3.16
CA LEU A 34 -8.19 -8.62 2.72
C LEU A 34 -8.96 -9.21 3.90
N ILE A 35 -8.25 -9.88 4.84
CA ILE A 35 -8.87 -10.38 6.08
C ILE A 35 -9.43 -9.22 6.91
N ALA A 36 -8.67 -8.12 7.03
CA ALA A 36 -9.13 -6.94 7.76
C ALA A 36 -10.39 -6.30 7.11
N LEU A 37 -10.43 -6.21 5.78
CA LEU A 37 -11.60 -5.74 5.04
C LEU A 37 -12.83 -6.65 5.25
N HIS A 38 -12.62 -7.96 5.22
CA HIS A 38 -13.68 -8.93 5.50
C HIS A 38 -14.23 -8.77 6.93
N GLN A 39 -13.35 -8.58 7.94
CA GLN A 39 -13.78 -8.29 9.32
C GLN A 39 -14.58 -6.98 9.45
N LEU A 40 -14.34 -6.01 8.57
CA LEU A 40 -15.11 -4.77 8.49
C LEU A 40 -16.44 -4.94 7.72
N GLY A 41 -16.75 -6.16 7.25
CA GLY A 41 -18.02 -6.51 6.61
C GLY A 41 -18.06 -6.37 5.09
N PHE A 42 -16.91 -6.16 4.42
CA PHE A 42 -16.84 -6.18 2.97
C PHE A 42 -16.79 -7.62 2.44
N GLN A 43 -17.48 -7.89 1.34
CA GLN A 43 -17.60 -9.25 0.78
C GLN A 43 -17.07 -9.35 -0.67
N ARG A 44 -17.02 -8.24 -1.40
CA ARG A 44 -16.54 -8.18 -2.78
C ARG A 44 -15.07 -7.77 -2.78
N LEU A 45 -14.22 -8.71 -2.39
CA LEU A 45 -12.80 -8.48 -2.17
C LEU A 45 -11.97 -9.27 -3.17
N GLU A 46 -10.97 -8.61 -3.72
CA GLU A 46 -9.98 -9.20 -4.60
C GLU A 46 -8.58 -8.78 -4.16
N GLY A 47 -7.61 -9.67 -4.36
CA GLY A 47 -6.20 -9.41 -4.08
C GLY A 47 -5.34 -9.62 -5.31
N VAL A 48 -4.31 -8.81 -5.48
CA VAL A 48 -3.29 -8.97 -6.52
C VAL A 48 -1.92 -8.91 -5.89
N ASP A 49 -1.10 -9.91 -6.17
CA ASP A 49 0.31 -9.93 -5.79
C ASP A 49 1.13 -10.69 -6.83
N LEU A 50 2.38 -10.32 -7.01
CA LEU A 50 3.29 -11.01 -7.93
C LEU A 50 3.79 -12.36 -7.35
N SER A 51 3.76 -12.50 -6.03
CA SER A 51 4.28 -13.67 -5.31
C SER A 51 3.18 -14.71 -5.07
N GLU A 52 3.13 -15.72 -5.94
CA GLU A 52 2.28 -16.90 -5.73
C GLU A 52 2.52 -17.54 -4.34
N LYS A 53 3.79 -17.60 -3.90
CA LYS A 53 4.17 -18.14 -2.60
C LYS A 53 3.51 -17.41 -1.43
N LEU A 54 3.31 -16.09 -1.52
CA LEU A 54 2.62 -15.32 -0.50
C LEU A 54 1.10 -15.54 -0.58
N LEU A 55 0.55 -15.53 -1.79
CA LEU A 55 -0.88 -15.76 -2.01
C LEU A 55 -1.34 -17.15 -1.54
N LEU A 56 -0.50 -18.18 -1.68
CA LEU A 56 -0.79 -19.53 -1.16
C LEU A 56 -0.90 -19.59 0.38
N GLN A 57 -0.49 -18.54 1.10
CA GLN A 57 -0.65 -18.44 2.56
C GLN A 57 -1.93 -17.71 2.98
N TYR A 58 -2.70 -17.22 2.01
CA TYR A 58 -3.97 -16.56 2.29
C TYR A 58 -5.06 -17.59 2.59
N GLU A 59 -5.67 -17.49 3.76
CA GLU A 59 -6.71 -18.40 4.26
C GLU A 59 -8.13 -17.77 4.25
N GLY A 60 -8.31 -16.68 3.52
CA GLY A 60 -9.61 -15.99 3.45
C GLY A 60 -10.42 -16.38 2.21
N SER A 61 -11.54 -15.69 2.01
CA SER A 61 -12.51 -15.96 0.93
C SER A 61 -12.39 -15.02 -0.28
N ALA A 62 -11.50 -14.03 -0.24
CA ALA A 62 -11.31 -13.13 -1.38
C ALA A 62 -10.66 -13.85 -2.56
N GLN A 63 -11.02 -13.46 -3.78
CA GLN A 63 -10.36 -13.98 -4.97
C GLN A 63 -8.98 -13.32 -5.12
N CYS A 64 -7.94 -14.12 -5.27
CA CYS A 64 -6.57 -13.64 -5.43
C CYS A 64 -6.00 -13.99 -6.81
N TYR A 65 -5.22 -13.07 -7.37
CA TYR A 65 -4.60 -13.18 -8.68
C TYR A 65 -3.08 -13.05 -8.56
N VAL A 66 -2.34 -13.97 -9.15
CA VAL A 66 -0.90 -13.82 -9.36
C VAL A 66 -0.72 -12.95 -10.59
N ALA A 67 -0.42 -11.68 -10.41
CA ALA A 67 -0.25 -10.72 -11.50
C ALA A 67 0.64 -9.55 -11.12
N ASP A 68 1.21 -8.91 -12.14
CA ASP A 68 1.97 -7.67 -11.99
C ASP A 68 1.02 -6.48 -11.87
N CYS A 69 1.20 -5.67 -10.84
CA CYS A 69 0.36 -4.48 -10.63
C CYS A 69 0.53 -3.39 -11.71
N ARG A 70 1.55 -3.51 -12.57
CA ARG A 70 1.73 -2.68 -13.77
C ARG A 70 0.82 -3.12 -14.94
N SER A 71 0.10 -4.25 -14.79
CA SER A 71 -0.86 -4.79 -15.77
C SER A 71 -1.93 -5.59 -15.04
N LEU A 72 -2.91 -4.90 -14.46
CA LEU A 72 -3.94 -5.52 -13.62
C LEU A 72 -4.93 -6.35 -14.45
N PRO A 73 -5.31 -7.57 -13.97
CA PRO A 73 -6.19 -8.49 -14.70
C PRO A 73 -7.67 -8.10 -14.60
N PHE A 74 -7.98 -6.82 -14.69
CA PHE A 74 -9.33 -6.29 -14.53
C PHE A 74 -9.75 -5.42 -15.71
N GLU A 75 -11.04 -5.38 -15.98
CA GLU A 75 -11.63 -4.50 -16.97
C GLU A 75 -11.55 -3.02 -16.57
N ASP A 76 -11.59 -2.13 -17.53
CA ASP A 76 -11.64 -0.69 -17.30
C ASP A 76 -12.88 -0.31 -16.49
N SER A 77 -12.72 0.64 -15.59
CA SER A 77 -13.84 1.21 -14.81
C SER A 77 -14.71 0.15 -14.12
N SER A 78 -14.09 -0.87 -13.54
CA SER A 78 -14.78 -2.02 -12.94
C SER A 78 -14.66 -2.11 -11.41
N ARG A 79 -13.81 -1.28 -10.79
CA ARG A 79 -13.56 -1.29 -9.34
C ARG A 79 -13.98 0.01 -8.69
N ASP A 80 -14.52 -0.08 -7.47
CA ASP A 80 -14.95 1.08 -6.68
C ASP A 80 -13.81 1.61 -5.80
N VAL A 81 -12.96 0.70 -5.32
CA VAL A 81 -11.84 1.03 -4.43
C VAL A 81 -10.61 0.19 -4.79
N VAL A 82 -9.45 0.84 -4.86
CA VAL A 82 -8.14 0.18 -4.89
C VAL A 82 -7.34 0.62 -3.66
N ILE A 83 -6.68 -0.35 -3.01
CA ILE A 83 -5.90 -0.13 -1.79
C ILE A 83 -4.49 -0.67 -1.96
N VAL A 84 -3.50 0.06 -1.42
CA VAL A 84 -2.12 -0.39 -1.24
C VAL A 84 -1.71 -0.17 0.21
N GLN A 85 -1.15 -1.18 0.85
CA GLN A 85 -0.71 -1.08 2.24
C GLN A 85 0.75 -1.53 2.42
N GLY A 86 1.67 -0.79 1.82
CA GLY A 86 3.10 -1.07 1.90
C GLY A 86 3.57 -2.01 0.80
N GLY A 87 3.48 -1.59 -0.46
CA GLY A 87 3.85 -2.40 -1.62
C GLY A 87 4.58 -1.61 -2.70
N MET A 88 4.21 -0.34 -2.92
CA MET A 88 4.78 0.46 -4.00
C MET A 88 6.29 0.76 -3.81
N HIS A 89 6.78 0.76 -2.58
CA HIS A 89 8.20 0.96 -2.30
C HIS A 89 9.09 -0.25 -2.68
N HIS A 90 8.50 -1.38 -3.08
CA HIS A 90 9.22 -2.52 -3.66
C HIS A 90 9.43 -2.42 -5.17
N LEU A 91 8.83 -1.43 -5.83
CA LEU A 91 8.99 -1.23 -7.27
C LEU A 91 10.44 -0.97 -7.62
N PRO A 92 11.02 -1.71 -8.60
CA PRO A 92 12.45 -1.67 -8.89
C PRO A 92 12.90 -0.37 -9.54
N GLU A 93 12.08 0.25 -10.37
CA GLU A 93 12.45 1.44 -11.15
C GLU A 93 11.45 2.59 -10.94
N LEU A 94 11.87 3.60 -10.16
CA LEU A 94 11.09 4.81 -9.99
C LEU A 94 11.64 5.93 -10.86
N PRO A 95 10.79 6.81 -11.42
CA PRO A 95 9.34 6.86 -11.26
C PRO A 95 8.56 5.97 -12.24
N GLY A 96 9.20 5.31 -13.21
CA GLY A 96 8.55 4.63 -14.34
C GLY A 96 7.59 3.50 -13.93
N ASP A 97 8.00 2.63 -13.03
CA ASP A 97 7.14 1.54 -12.54
C ASP A 97 5.94 2.08 -11.74
N LEU A 98 6.16 3.13 -10.94
CA LEU A 98 5.07 3.76 -10.19
C LEU A 98 4.04 4.39 -11.12
N ASP A 99 4.49 5.08 -12.17
CA ASP A 99 3.61 5.65 -13.20
C ASP A 99 2.75 4.56 -13.84
N SER A 100 3.35 3.42 -14.20
CA SER A 100 2.66 2.27 -14.77
C SER A 100 1.60 1.68 -13.82
N VAL A 101 1.94 1.53 -12.54
CA VAL A 101 0.99 1.05 -11.52
C VAL A 101 -0.17 2.03 -11.34
N LEU A 102 0.12 3.34 -11.20
CA LEU A 102 -0.92 4.34 -10.98
C LEU A 102 -1.84 4.50 -12.20
N LYS A 103 -1.30 4.34 -13.41
CA LYS A 103 -2.08 4.30 -14.65
C LYS A 103 -3.06 3.12 -14.66
N GLU A 104 -2.62 1.93 -14.27
CA GLU A 104 -3.48 0.75 -14.16
C GLU A 104 -4.54 0.92 -13.06
N VAL A 105 -4.15 1.43 -11.89
CA VAL A 105 -5.11 1.76 -10.82
C VAL A 105 -6.16 2.75 -11.32
N HIS A 106 -5.74 3.80 -12.04
CA HIS A 106 -6.66 4.76 -12.64
C HIS A 106 -7.57 4.09 -13.67
N ARG A 107 -7.05 3.22 -14.53
CA ARG A 107 -7.83 2.52 -15.57
C ARG A 107 -8.93 1.67 -14.96
N VAL A 108 -8.62 0.86 -13.93
CA VAL A 108 -9.57 -0.10 -13.34
C VAL A 108 -10.59 0.55 -12.41
N LEU A 109 -10.28 1.68 -11.81
CA LEU A 109 -11.23 2.41 -10.98
C LEU A 109 -12.37 2.99 -11.84
N ARG A 110 -13.58 2.96 -11.34
CA ARG A 110 -14.73 3.66 -11.94
C ARG A 110 -14.56 5.18 -11.83
N PRO A 111 -15.24 5.99 -12.66
CA PRO A 111 -15.36 7.42 -12.39
C PRO A 111 -15.87 7.66 -10.96
N GLY A 112 -15.15 8.49 -10.19
CA GLY A 112 -15.41 8.68 -8.76
C GLY A 112 -14.91 7.56 -7.85
N GLY A 113 -14.26 6.53 -8.39
CA GLY A 113 -13.61 5.47 -7.63
C GLY A 113 -12.44 6.00 -6.79
N ARG A 114 -12.14 5.31 -5.71
CA ARG A 114 -11.24 5.78 -4.66
C ARG A 114 -9.95 4.97 -4.59
N PHE A 115 -8.84 5.66 -4.47
CA PHE A 115 -7.52 5.07 -4.25
C PHE A 115 -7.00 5.42 -2.85
N TYR A 116 -6.52 4.41 -2.12
CA TYR A 116 -5.93 4.56 -0.80
C TYR A 116 -4.54 3.94 -0.75
N ALA A 117 -3.57 4.67 -0.23
CA ALA A 117 -2.21 4.17 -0.09
C ALA A 117 -1.62 4.48 1.29
N VAL A 118 -0.96 3.49 1.88
CA VAL A 118 -0.12 3.65 3.08
C VAL A 118 1.27 3.13 2.76
N GLU A 119 2.25 4.03 2.71
CA GLU A 119 3.63 3.69 2.35
C GLU A 119 4.63 4.24 3.37
N PRO A 120 5.84 3.68 3.49
CA PRO A 120 6.89 4.32 4.24
C PRO A 120 7.19 5.71 3.67
N TRP A 121 7.53 6.64 4.54
CA TRP A 121 7.80 8.01 4.13
C TRP A 121 8.85 8.67 4.99
N ARG A 122 9.74 9.46 4.35
CA ARG A 122 10.78 10.19 5.07
C ARG A 122 10.14 11.27 5.94
N THR A 123 10.24 11.08 7.24
CA THR A 123 9.81 12.05 8.27
C THR A 123 10.92 12.21 9.29
N PRO A 124 10.96 13.31 10.07
CA PRO A 124 11.93 13.45 11.16
C PRO A 124 11.92 12.25 12.13
N PHE A 125 10.74 11.69 12.38
CA PHE A 125 10.59 10.48 13.20
C PHE A 125 11.30 9.28 12.57
N LEU A 126 11.06 9.00 11.28
CA LEU A 126 11.70 7.86 10.60
C LEU A 126 13.22 8.04 10.52
N THR A 127 13.69 9.26 10.25
CA THR A 127 15.13 9.59 10.26
C THR A 127 15.75 9.32 11.63
N PHE A 128 15.06 9.70 12.71
CA PHE A 128 15.50 9.41 14.06
C PHE A 128 15.53 7.89 14.34
N VAL A 129 14.49 7.16 13.92
CA VAL A 129 14.42 5.70 14.09
C VAL A 129 15.56 5.02 13.32
N HIS A 130 15.85 5.42 12.09
CA HIS A 130 16.99 4.90 11.31
C HIS A 130 18.32 5.19 12.01
N PHE A 131 18.54 6.42 12.48
CA PHE A 131 19.74 6.77 13.24
C PHE A 131 19.93 5.90 14.49
N VAL A 132 18.84 5.58 15.20
CA VAL A 132 18.90 4.70 16.39
C VAL A 132 19.11 3.24 15.99
N SER A 133 18.50 2.77 14.88
CA SER A 133 18.60 1.38 14.42
C SER A 133 20.00 1.02 13.89
N GLU A 134 20.83 2.00 13.51
CA GLU A 134 22.23 1.79 13.15
C GLU A 134 23.12 1.46 14.39
N ARG A 135 22.61 1.67 15.60
CA ARG A 135 23.35 1.41 16.86
C ARG A 135 23.10 -0.03 17.32
N THR A 136 24.15 -0.86 17.31
CA THR A 136 24.09 -2.28 17.72
C THR A 136 23.52 -2.51 19.11
N LEU A 137 23.76 -1.59 20.06
CA LEU A 137 23.19 -1.66 21.40
C LEU A 137 21.68 -1.44 21.44
N ALA A 138 21.14 -0.54 20.61
CA ALA A 138 19.71 -0.28 20.51
C ALA A 138 18.98 -1.45 19.86
N ARG A 139 19.56 -2.10 18.85
CA ARG A 139 19.02 -3.32 18.20
C ARG A 139 18.86 -4.48 19.20
N ARG A 140 19.85 -4.65 20.10
CA ARG A 140 19.80 -5.71 21.14
C ARG A 140 18.74 -5.48 22.22
N LEU A 141 18.34 -4.24 22.44
CA LEU A 141 17.37 -3.87 23.47
C LEU A 141 15.93 -3.78 22.97
N TRP A 142 15.73 -3.81 21.65
CA TRP A 142 14.42 -3.59 21.07
C TRP A 142 14.20 -4.38 19.79
N ASP A 143 13.57 -5.55 19.89
CA ASP A 143 13.32 -6.50 18.78
C ASP A 143 12.69 -5.85 17.54
N LYS A 144 11.85 -4.82 17.72
CA LYS A 144 11.24 -4.07 16.61
C LYS A 144 12.24 -3.24 15.82
N LEU A 145 13.31 -2.74 16.45
CA LEU A 145 14.39 -2.02 15.77
C LEU A 145 15.25 -2.99 14.98
N ASP A 146 15.52 -4.17 15.51
CA ASP A 146 16.26 -5.20 14.81
C ASP A 146 15.49 -5.72 13.59
N ALA A 147 14.19 -6.02 13.74
CA ALA A 147 13.31 -6.39 12.63
C ALA A 147 13.25 -5.32 11.53
N LEU A 148 13.20 -4.03 11.90
CA LEU A 148 13.25 -2.91 10.94
C LEU A 148 14.60 -2.86 10.22
N ALA A 149 15.72 -3.02 10.93
CA ALA A 149 17.05 -2.99 10.35
C ALA A 149 17.24 -4.15 9.35
N VAL A 150 16.84 -5.37 9.71
CA VAL A 150 16.92 -6.55 8.84
C VAL A 150 16.05 -6.36 7.58
N MET A 151 14.83 -5.85 7.72
CA MET A 151 13.95 -5.53 6.59
C MET A 151 14.59 -4.50 5.67
N THR A 152 15.11 -3.40 6.24
CA THR A 152 15.78 -2.34 5.48
C THR A 152 17.05 -2.83 4.79
N GLU A 153 17.80 -3.77 5.38
CA GLU A 153 19.00 -4.36 4.76
C GLU A 153 18.67 -5.21 3.53
N HIS A 154 17.54 -5.96 3.55
CA HIS A 154 17.12 -6.83 2.44
C HIS A 154 16.49 -6.05 1.26
N GLU A 155 15.81 -4.95 1.53
CA GLU A 155 15.07 -4.14 0.56
C GLU A 155 15.70 -2.76 0.36
N ARG A 156 16.94 -2.60 0.76
CA ARG A 156 17.62 -1.31 0.93
C ARG A 156 17.54 -0.44 -0.32
N THR A 157 17.80 -1.00 -1.47
CA THR A 157 17.87 -0.23 -2.73
C THR A 157 16.52 0.39 -3.09
N THR A 158 15.46 -0.40 -3.14
CA THR A 158 14.11 0.08 -3.51
C THR A 158 13.53 0.98 -2.43
N TYR A 159 13.75 0.65 -1.15
CA TYR A 159 13.31 1.44 -0.02
C TYR A 159 13.98 2.83 0.04
N GLU A 160 15.31 2.90 -0.12
CA GLU A 160 16.02 4.19 -0.15
C GLU A 160 15.66 5.01 -1.38
N GLN A 161 15.49 4.36 -2.54
CA GLN A 161 15.00 5.01 -3.76
C GLN A 161 13.62 5.63 -3.53
N TRP A 162 12.67 4.87 -2.97
CA TRP A 162 11.35 5.38 -2.61
C TRP A 162 11.43 6.59 -1.68
N LEU A 163 12.19 6.50 -0.60
CA LEU A 163 12.33 7.60 0.37
C LEU A 163 13.00 8.85 -0.20
N SER A 164 13.79 8.72 -1.27
CA SER A 164 14.49 9.84 -1.89
C SER A 164 13.64 10.60 -2.93
N GLN A 165 12.62 9.97 -3.49
CA GLN A 165 11.81 10.52 -4.60
C GLN A 165 10.44 11.04 -4.15
N GLY A 166 10.32 11.51 -2.93
CA GLY A 166 9.05 11.99 -2.36
C GLY A 166 8.29 13.01 -3.23
N PRO A 167 8.92 14.08 -3.72
CA PRO A 167 8.26 15.06 -4.59
C PRO A 167 7.68 14.45 -5.87
N GLU A 168 8.43 13.57 -6.54
CA GLU A 168 8.04 12.88 -7.78
C GLU A 168 6.87 11.93 -7.53
N ILE A 169 6.92 11.17 -6.43
CA ILE A 169 5.83 10.27 -6.01
C ILE A 169 4.53 11.05 -5.79
N LEU A 170 4.59 12.17 -5.06
CA LEU A 170 3.40 13.01 -4.83
C LEU A 170 2.90 13.65 -6.12
N SER A 171 3.80 14.05 -7.01
CA SER A 171 3.43 14.59 -8.33
C SER A 171 2.65 13.56 -9.16
N LEU A 172 3.12 12.30 -9.20
CA LEU A 172 2.44 11.22 -9.91
C LEU A 172 1.09 10.89 -9.28
N LEU A 173 1.00 10.77 -7.96
CA LEU A 173 -0.26 10.55 -7.26
C LEU A 173 -1.29 11.64 -7.61
N ASN A 174 -0.88 12.90 -7.60
CA ASN A 174 -1.74 14.04 -7.91
C ASN A 174 -2.01 14.20 -9.43
N HIS A 175 -1.24 13.54 -10.28
CA HIS A 175 -1.52 13.48 -11.71
C HIS A 175 -2.76 12.62 -12.01
N TYR A 176 -2.84 11.45 -11.37
CA TYR A 176 -3.91 10.47 -11.62
C TYR A 176 -5.14 10.67 -10.73
N PHE A 177 -4.98 11.24 -9.55
CA PHE A 177 -6.05 11.33 -8.55
C PHE A 177 -6.21 12.75 -8.02
N ASP A 178 -7.46 13.13 -7.73
CA ASP A 178 -7.76 14.32 -6.96
C ASP A 178 -7.64 13.98 -5.46
N PRO A 179 -6.67 14.56 -4.73
CA PRO A 179 -6.42 14.17 -3.35
C PRO A 179 -7.52 14.63 -2.39
N ASN A 180 -8.16 13.70 -1.69
CA ASN A 180 -9.06 13.98 -0.58
C ASN A 180 -8.30 14.19 0.72
N SER A 181 -7.21 13.45 0.90
CA SER A 181 -6.28 13.63 2.02
C SER A 181 -4.89 13.14 1.67
N CYS A 182 -3.88 13.86 2.15
CA CYS A 182 -2.48 13.48 2.05
C CYS A 182 -1.79 13.87 3.35
N THR A 183 -1.43 12.89 4.17
CA THR A 183 -0.80 13.12 5.47
C THR A 183 0.51 12.36 5.58
N GLN A 184 1.55 13.05 6.02
CA GLN A 184 2.88 12.51 6.25
C GLN A 184 3.16 12.53 7.75
N SER A 185 3.11 11.37 8.40
CA SER A 185 3.30 11.29 9.85
C SER A 185 3.85 9.94 10.29
N TRP A 186 4.65 9.94 11.35
CA TRP A 186 5.18 8.73 11.97
C TRP A 186 5.85 7.75 11.00
N GLY A 187 6.62 8.28 10.06
CA GLY A 187 7.33 7.48 9.05
C GLY A 187 6.46 6.93 7.94
N LYS A 188 5.26 7.47 7.73
CA LYS A 188 4.31 7.01 6.72
C LYS A 188 3.68 8.15 5.94
N LEU A 189 3.48 7.87 4.65
CA LEU A 189 2.52 8.57 3.80
C LEU A 189 1.16 7.89 3.93
N TRP A 190 0.12 8.69 4.12
CA TRP A 190 -1.28 8.31 4.07
C TRP A 190 -1.92 9.12 2.96
N TYR A 191 -2.29 8.45 1.90
CA TYR A 191 -2.88 9.10 0.73
C TYR A 191 -4.27 8.53 0.46
N ALA A 192 -5.22 9.42 0.23
CA ALA A 192 -6.55 9.08 -0.26
C ALA A 192 -6.89 10.04 -1.40
N GLY A 193 -7.25 9.50 -2.54
CA GLY A 193 -7.64 10.28 -3.71
C GLY A 193 -8.81 9.64 -4.45
N VAL A 194 -9.46 10.44 -5.29
CA VAL A 194 -10.51 10.02 -6.20
C VAL A 194 -9.98 10.01 -7.62
N ARG A 195 -10.38 9.01 -8.42
CA ARG A 195 -10.01 8.95 -9.82
C ARG A 195 -10.39 10.27 -10.52
N ARG A 196 -9.38 10.90 -11.13
CA ARG A 196 -9.58 12.08 -11.97
C ARG A 196 -10.33 11.70 -13.24
N GLY A 197 -11.27 12.54 -13.64
CA GLY A 197 -12.08 12.33 -14.85
C GLY A 197 -11.31 12.47 -16.16
#